data_690ad8e022858da391ca505cb3dffc3e
#
_entry.id   690ad8e022858da391ca505cb3dffc3e
#
_cell.length_a   1.000
_cell.length_b   1.000
_cell.length_c   1.000
_cell.angle_alpha   90.00
_cell.angle_beta   90.00
_cell.angle_gamma   90.00
#
_symmetry.space_group_name_H-M   'P 1'
#
loop_
_entity.id
_entity.type
_entity.pdbx_description
1 polymer ?
#
loop_
_entity_poly.entity_id
_entity_poly.type
_entity_poly.pdbx_seq_one_letter_code
_entity_poly.pdbx_strand_id
1 'polypeptide(L)'
;MKISIALGLTIILSAASLSAEITYRQPLNEAGQSGICLHGDRLFLTMHSKLEGRLKGGFYFNGDVVGQCFDKLTGKLLWSVDLPGTWEGRVLESWHDSTSLLPVATDKYVVFHNLNGMLACFTHEGKPVWQRKWLAPNPDIKNCRTYLHQGRLLVSLPSEKIAVEENEKHPALPFYQIHSIDLETGKDLWISPVLLHHGTQYSLGEWKDKTVMVASMIDLSHWKFKQGRKGYLLSLADGKSILTFDLPPAIPHQKNHLLQGKFLVTANARKETKFQLVDPESSKITAEFAFEKPDRYFGWNGKEYAEADFVPEYIDRTLKGKGQPTPSTVHAFEERIYFWRYDSGDIGCIDVKTGKSVMVEAPIQVLANKTIWNKVDFQFTKGILNSRDFNVNKRVGSVRGIQRGGFGHTNPAWPIRHEDKLYWQGGAGVLYVIDLTNPFSPDALSWVATDSVGTSWTFGEPAIDNSGIYVRSQRDLIRITR
;
A
#
# COMPACT_ATOMS: atom_id res chain seq x y z
N MET A 1 54.33 28.35 -29.90
CA MET A 1 53.82 27.78 -28.69
C MET A 1 52.33 28.12 -28.62
N LYS A 2 51.46 27.20 -29.03
CA LYS A 2 50.01 27.41 -29.02
C LYS A 2 49.44 26.74 -27.77
N ILE A 3 48.90 27.54 -26.88
CA ILE A 3 48.20 27.06 -25.68
C ILE A 3 46.74 26.83 -26.07
N SER A 4 46.36 25.58 -26.14
CA SER A 4 44.94 25.21 -26.26
C SER A 4 44.31 25.17 -24.86
N ILE A 5 43.41 26.10 -24.60
CA ILE A 5 42.57 26.09 -23.40
C ILE A 5 41.39 25.19 -23.72
N ALA A 6 41.34 24.00 -23.12
CA ALA A 6 40.16 23.16 -23.12
C ALA A 6 39.16 23.72 -22.10
N LEU A 7 38.09 24.32 -22.58
CA LEU A 7 36.90 24.66 -21.76
C LEU A 7 36.22 23.35 -21.41
N GLY A 8 36.41 22.87 -20.19
CA GLY A 8 35.58 21.82 -19.65
C GLY A 8 34.15 22.34 -19.37
N LEU A 9 33.20 21.93 -20.19
CA LEU A 9 31.79 22.19 -19.96
C LEU A 9 31.33 21.25 -18.83
N THR A 10 31.33 21.73 -17.60
CA THR A 10 30.72 21.03 -16.49
C THR A 10 29.23 21.20 -16.65
N ILE A 11 28.58 20.18 -17.19
CA ILE A 11 27.09 20.08 -17.20
C ILE A 11 26.70 19.82 -15.74
N ILE A 12 26.24 20.86 -15.07
CA ILE A 12 25.58 20.74 -13.77
C ILE A 12 24.18 20.21 -14.08
N LEU A 13 24.03 18.90 -14.06
CA LEU A 13 22.72 18.25 -14.01
C LEU A 13 22.18 18.47 -12.59
N SER A 14 21.37 19.49 -12.42
CA SER A 14 20.55 19.65 -11.22
C SER A 14 19.57 18.48 -11.18
N ALA A 15 19.61 17.68 -10.10
CA ALA A 15 18.52 16.75 -9.81
C ALA A 15 17.23 17.56 -9.84
N ALA A 16 16.42 17.33 -10.85
CA ALA A 16 15.17 18.03 -11.02
C ALA A 16 14.22 17.54 -9.91
N SER A 17 14.14 18.32 -8.83
CA SER A 17 12.90 18.29 -8.07
C SER A 17 11.81 18.49 -9.12
N LEU A 18 10.85 17.57 -9.21
CA LEU A 18 9.64 17.82 -9.99
C LEU A 18 9.21 19.25 -9.64
N SER A 19 9.07 20.11 -10.62
CA SER A 19 8.44 21.43 -10.44
C SER A 19 6.94 21.26 -10.18
N ALA A 20 6.60 20.21 -9.45
CA ALA A 20 5.26 19.80 -9.13
C ALA A 20 4.69 20.73 -8.08
N GLU A 21 3.70 21.49 -8.46
CA GLU A 21 3.02 22.45 -7.59
C GLU A 21 1.77 21.80 -7.00
N ILE A 22 1.54 21.99 -5.70
CA ILE A 22 0.28 21.65 -5.06
C ILE A 22 -0.77 22.67 -5.53
N THR A 23 -1.68 22.22 -6.41
CA THR A 23 -2.72 23.06 -7.00
C THR A 23 -3.85 23.33 -6.04
N TYR A 24 -4.21 22.35 -5.22
CA TYR A 24 -5.11 22.55 -4.10
C TYR A 24 -4.84 21.56 -2.96
N ARG A 25 -5.25 21.98 -1.77
CA ARG A 25 -5.34 21.17 -0.56
C ARG A 25 -6.75 21.35 0.02
N GLN A 26 -7.55 20.30 -0.04
CA GLN A 26 -8.92 20.29 0.46
C GLN A 26 -8.96 19.54 1.80
N PRO A 27 -9.24 20.24 2.91
CA PRO A 27 -9.42 19.59 4.20
C PRO A 27 -10.59 18.59 4.17
N LEU A 28 -10.38 17.41 4.71
CA LEU A 28 -11.40 16.41 4.91
C LEU A 28 -11.99 16.53 6.32
N ASN A 29 -13.29 16.27 6.45
CA ASN A 29 -14.00 16.44 7.71
C ASN A 29 -13.49 15.49 8.80
N GLU A 30 -13.04 14.28 8.42
CA GLU A 30 -12.52 13.32 9.35
C GLU A 30 -11.34 12.53 8.75
N ALA A 31 -10.67 11.75 9.57
CA ALA A 31 -9.55 10.92 9.16
C ALA A 31 -10.00 9.69 8.35
N GLY A 32 -9.12 9.18 7.51
CA GLY A 32 -9.31 7.91 6.81
C GLY A 32 -8.04 7.49 6.07
N GLN A 33 -8.04 6.27 5.58
CA GLN A 33 -6.87 5.63 4.97
C GLN A 33 -7.13 5.05 3.57
N SER A 34 -8.32 5.24 2.99
CA SER A 34 -8.57 4.72 1.65
C SER A 34 -7.65 5.33 0.62
N GLY A 35 -7.36 4.57 -0.43
CA GLY A 35 -6.88 5.15 -1.67
C GLY A 35 -7.92 6.06 -2.32
N ILE A 36 -7.52 6.70 -3.41
CA ILE A 36 -8.36 7.57 -4.22
C ILE A 36 -8.76 6.83 -5.49
N CYS A 37 -10.05 6.78 -5.78
CA CYS A 37 -10.56 6.30 -7.06
C CYS A 37 -10.92 7.49 -7.95
N LEU A 38 -10.33 7.56 -9.14
CA LEU A 38 -10.67 8.54 -10.17
C LEU A 38 -11.61 7.92 -11.20
N HIS A 39 -12.64 8.65 -11.59
CA HIS A 39 -13.48 8.30 -12.72
C HIS A 39 -14.09 9.54 -13.36
N GLY A 40 -13.81 9.77 -14.63
CA GLY A 40 -14.26 10.98 -15.33
C GLY A 40 -13.73 12.26 -14.68
N ASP A 41 -14.63 13.13 -14.28
CA ASP A 41 -14.39 14.38 -13.57
C ASP A 41 -14.51 14.25 -12.03
N ARG A 42 -14.64 13.02 -11.53
CA ARG A 42 -14.94 12.72 -10.13
C ARG A 42 -13.81 11.97 -9.45
N LEU A 43 -13.77 12.17 -8.16
CA LEU A 43 -12.86 11.52 -7.24
C LEU A 43 -13.65 10.96 -6.07
N PHE A 44 -13.38 9.70 -5.72
CA PHE A 44 -14.05 8.99 -4.64
C PHE A 44 -13.06 8.53 -3.59
N LEU A 45 -13.44 8.66 -2.34
CA LEU A 45 -12.69 8.15 -1.19
C LEU A 45 -13.63 7.80 -0.02
N THR A 46 -13.10 7.12 0.99
CA THR A 46 -13.81 6.87 2.25
C THR A 46 -13.08 7.50 3.41
N MET A 47 -13.83 7.85 4.46
CA MET A 47 -13.30 8.31 5.72
C MET A 47 -14.18 7.85 6.87
N HIS A 48 -13.70 7.97 8.10
CA HIS A 48 -14.55 7.75 9.28
C HIS A 48 -15.67 8.78 9.34
N SER A 49 -16.86 8.37 9.79
CA SER A 49 -17.97 9.31 9.94
C SER A 49 -17.74 10.24 11.13
N LYS A 50 -17.22 9.70 12.22
CA LYS A 50 -16.95 10.42 13.47
C LYS A 50 -15.91 9.72 14.31
N LEU A 51 -15.04 10.50 14.92
CA LEU A 51 -14.15 10.06 15.99
C LEU A 51 -14.91 10.08 17.32
N GLU A 52 -15.06 8.94 17.96
CA GLU A 52 -15.71 8.82 19.26
C GLU A 52 -14.70 8.45 20.33
N GLY A 53 -14.26 9.43 21.10
CA GLY A 53 -13.56 9.22 22.35
C GLY A 53 -12.16 8.60 22.24
N ARG A 54 -11.58 8.35 23.41
CA ARG A 54 -10.20 7.85 23.57
C ARG A 54 -10.18 6.72 24.60
N LEU A 55 -9.77 5.54 24.18
CA LEU A 55 -9.45 4.49 25.15
C LEU A 55 -7.99 4.53 25.60
N LYS A 56 -7.76 3.87 26.75
CA LYS A 56 -6.43 3.56 27.26
C LYS A 56 -5.70 2.71 26.21
N GLY A 57 -4.84 3.36 25.40
CA GLY A 57 -4.03 2.71 24.37
C GLY A 57 -4.55 2.78 22.93
N GLY A 58 -5.53 3.63 22.59
CA GLY A 58 -5.97 3.82 21.22
C GLY A 58 -7.14 4.77 21.05
N PHE A 59 -7.53 4.98 19.79
CA PHE A 59 -8.70 5.77 19.44
C PHE A 59 -9.86 4.84 19.12
N TYR A 60 -11.08 5.22 19.55
CA TYR A 60 -12.30 4.63 19.06
C TYR A 60 -12.80 5.45 17.90
N PHE A 61 -13.09 4.75 16.85
CA PHE A 61 -14.05 5.22 15.87
C PHE A 61 -15.32 4.39 16.09
N ASN A 62 -16.49 4.99 15.94
CA ASN A 62 -17.63 4.17 15.66
C ASN A 62 -17.31 3.40 14.37
N GLY A 63 -17.88 2.22 14.18
CA GLY A 63 -17.63 1.41 13.00
C GLY A 63 -18.12 2.04 11.69
N ASP A 64 -18.73 3.23 11.76
CA ASP A 64 -19.35 3.92 10.63
C ASP A 64 -18.31 4.64 9.76
N VAL A 65 -18.51 4.54 8.48
CA VAL A 65 -17.68 5.13 7.43
C VAL A 65 -18.55 5.99 6.53
N VAL A 66 -17.96 7.00 5.94
CA VAL A 66 -18.60 7.85 4.93
C VAL A 66 -17.90 7.68 3.61
N GLY A 67 -18.65 7.39 2.55
CA GLY A 67 -18.22 7.48 1.17
C GLY A 67 -18.43 8.89 0.65
N GLN A 68 -17.45 9.44 -0.04
CA GLN A 68 -17.51 10.81 -0.55
C GLN A 68 -17.10 10.89 -2.01
N CYS A 69 -17.76 11.81 -2.72
CA CYS A 69 -17.45 12.18 -4.09
C CYS A 69 -17.05 13.65 -4.14
N PHE A 70 -15.95 13.92 -4.82
CA PHE A 70 -15.43 15.27 -5.05
C PHE A 70 -15.31 15.55 -6.54
N ASP A 71 -15.43 16.83 -6.90
CA ASP A 71 -14.95 17.33 -8.17
C ASP A 71 -13.43 17.27 -8.19
N LYS A 72 -12.84 16.56 -9.15
CA LYS A 72 -11.42 16.28 -9.13
C LYS A 72 -10.55 17.50 -9.42
N LEU A 73 -11.06 18.49 -10.18
CA LEU A 73 -10.28 19.68 -10.55
C LEU A 73 -10.24 20.72 -9.45
N THR A 74 -11.34 20.87 -8.72
CA THR A 74 -11.50 21.90 -7.69
C THR A 74 -11.34 21.36 -6.26
N GLY A 75 -11.44 20.04 -6.06
CA GLY A 75 -11.49 19.42 -4.75
C GLY A 75 -12.79 19.66 -3.99
N LYS A 76 -13.82 20.25 -4.62
CA LYS A 76 -15.11 20.52 -3.98
C LYS A 76 -15.87 19.23 -3.71
N LEU A 77 -16.35 19.06 -2.48
CA LEU A 77 -17.27 17.98 -2.12
C LEU A 77 -18.59 18.13 -2.89
N LEU A 78 -18.96 17.08 -3.61
CA LEU A 78 -20.22 17.03 -4.37
C LEU A 78 -21.33 16.37 -3.57
N TRP A 79 -21.04 15.21 -2.95
CA TRP A 79 -21.98 14.49 -2.10
C TRP A 79 -21.26 13.53 -1.15
N SER A 80 -22.00 13.05 -0.17
CA SER A 80 -21.56 12.14 0.89
C SER A 80 -22.64 11.12 1.18
N VAL A 81 -22.25 9.87 1.47
CA VAL A 81 -23.18 8.77 1.81
C VAL A 81 -22.66 8.03 3.04
N ASP A 82 -23.60 7.58 3.88
CA ASP A 82 -23.28 6.83 5.08
C ASP A 82 -23.14 5.34 4.77
N LEU A 83 -22.12 4.74 5.35
CA LEU A 83 -21.79 3.33 5.29
C LEU A 83 -21.71 2.78 6.72
N PRO A 84 -22.85 2.51 7.38
CA PRO A 84 -22.86 2.11 8.78
C PRO A 84 -22.12 0.79 8.99
N GLY A 85 -21.34 0.73 10.06
CA GLY A 85 -20.66 -0.48 10.51
C GLY A 85 -21.58 -1.41 11.28
N THR A 86 -21.21 -2.67 11.37
CA THR A 86 -21.92 -3.70 12.13
C THR A 86 -21.33 -3.96 13.51
N TRP A 87 -20.19 -3.37 13.80
CA TRP A 87 -19.46 -3.58 15.04
C TRP A 87 -18.84 -2.28 15.54
N GLU A 88 -19.05 -1.99 16.81
CA GLU A 88 -18.42 -0.89 17.50
C GLU A 88 -17.17 -1.41 18.20
N GLY A 89 -16.02 -0.82 17.93
CA GLY A 89 -14.83 -1.30 18.54
C GLY A 89 -13.58 -0.50 18.21
N ARG A 90 -12.49 -1.04 18.67
CA ARG A 90 -11.18 -0.44 18.50
C ARG A 90 -10.75 -0.51 17.04
N VAL A 91 -10.53 0.63 16.43
CA VAL A 91 -9.82 0.68 15.15
C VAL A 91 -8.37 0.29 15.40
N LEU A 92 -7.91 -0.71 14.68
CA LEU A 92 -6.52 -1.15 14.76
C LEU A 92 -5.62 -0.07 14.15
N GLU A 93 -4.88 0.55 15.03
CA GLU A 93 -4.22 1.83 14.87
C GLU A 93 -3.10 1.89 13.85
N SER A 94 -2.63 0.75 13.32
CA SER A 94 -1.29 0.80 12.73
C SER A 94 -1.21 0.47 11.26
N TRP A 95 -2.15 -0.29 10.71
CA TRP A 95 -1.96 -0.82 9.38
C TRP A 95 -3.17 -0.63 8.47
N HIS A 96 -4.35 -0.84 9.02
CA HIS A 96 -5.62 -0.73 8.31
C HIS A 96 -6.74 -0.42 9.28
N ASP A 97 -7.73 0.28 8.81
CA ASP A 97 -8.96 0.53 9.52
C ASP A 97 -10.16 0.28 8.61
N SER A 98 -11.37 0.54 9.09
CA SER A 98 -12.59 0.32 8.34
C SER A 98 -12.67 1.10 7.02
N THR A 99 -11.82 2.13 6.85
CA THR A 99 -11.78 2.95 5.63
C THR A 99 -10.71 2.52 4.63
N SER A 100 -9.91 1.50 4.92
CA SER A 100 -8.65 1.26 4.19
C SER A 100 -8.82 0.76 2.76
N LEU A 101 -10.01 0.33 2.33
CA LEU A 101 -10.19 -0.14 0.96
C LEU A 101 -10.41 1.00 -0.02
N LEU A 102 -9.78 0.84 -1.19
CA LEU A 102 -9.97 1.70 -2.33
C LEU A 102 -11.41 1.56 -2.86
N PRO A 103 -12.17 2.64 -2.99
CA PRO A 103 -13.41 2.61 -3.78
C PRO A 103 -13.12 2.23 -5.22
N VAL A 104 -14.09 1.67 -5.90
CA VAL A 104 -13.99 1.35 -7.32
C VAL A 104 -15.17 1.95 -8.08
N ALA A 105 -14.92 2.45 -9.27
CA ALA A 105 -15.95 3.11 -10.08
C ALA A 105 -15.96 2.61 -11.52
N THR A 106 -17.13 2.61 -12.12
CA THR A 106 -17.40 2.38 -13.54
C THR A 106 -18.12 3.59 -14.12
N ASP A 107 -18.49 3.60 -15.39
CA ASP A 107 -19.26 4.70 -16.00
C ASP A 107 -20.60 4.96 -15.34
N LYS A 108 -21.18 3.95 -14.66
CA LYS A 108 -22.50 4.06 -14.03
C LYS A 108 -22.47 4.12 -12.52
N TYR A 109 -21.53 3.42 -11.90
CA TYR A 109 -21.56 3.10 -10.48
C TYR A 109 -20.28 3.38 -9.77
N VAL A 110 -20.36 3.67 -8.48
CA VAL A 110 -19.25 3.63 -7.53
C VAL A 110 -19.60 2.66 -6.39
N VAL A 111 -18.62 1.85 -6.00
CA VAL A 111 -18.74 0.92 -4.87
C VAL A 111 -17.79 1.34 -3.76
N PHE A 112 -18.37 1.50 -2.58
CA PHE A 112 -17.63 1.76 -1.35
C PHE A 112 -17.67 0.53 -0.46
N HIS A 113 -16.60 0.36 0.29
CA HIS A 113 -16.46 -0.74 1.22
C HIS A 113 -16.11 -0.22 2.62
N ASN A 114 -17.00 -0.43 3.57
CA ASN A 114 -16.70 -0.34 4.99
C ASN A 114 -16.26 -1.72 5.47
N LEU A 115 -14.97 -1.89 5.82
CA LEU A 115 -14.44 -3.17 6.31
C LEU A 115 -15.13 -3.68 7.56
N ASN A 116 -15.83 -2.79 8.29
CA ASN A 116 -16.65 -3.14 9.44
C ASN A 116 -18.06 -3.57 9.05
N GLY A 117 -18.21 -4.28 7.96
CA GLY A 117 -19.43 -5.04 7.67
C GLY A 117 -20.36 -4.49 6.59
N MET A 118 -19.90 -3.62 5.68
CA MET A 118 -20.74 -3.11 4.61
C MET A 118 -20.04 -2.97 3.28
N LEU A 119 -20.71 -3.37 2.21
CA LEU A 119 -20.39 -3.09 0.82
C LEU A 119 -21.60 -2.42 0.19
N ALA A 120 -21.44 -1.27 -0.45
CA ALA A 120 -22.56 -0.53 -1.00
C ALA A 120 -22.22 0.10 -2.35
N CYS A 121 -23.18 0.05 -3.26
CA CYS A 121 -23.11 0.60 -4.59
C CYS A 121 -24.03 1.81 -4.72
N PHE A 122 -23.53 2.85 -5.37
CA PHE A 122 -24.26 4.09 -5.64
C PHE A 122 -24.09 4.50 -7.10
N THR A 123 -25.02 5.30 -7.60
CA THR A 123 -24.80 6.03 -8.85
C THR A 123 -23.77 7.14 -8.63
N HIS A 124 -23.29 7.75 -9.71
CA HIS A 124 -22.38 8.89 -9.61
C HIS A 124 -23.01 10.15 -8.98
N GLU A 125 -24.34 10.20 -8.85
CA GLU A 125 -25.08 11.24 -8.14
C GLU A 125 -25.29 10.92 -6.66
N GLY A 126 -24.74 9.80 -6.16
CA GLY A 126 -24.87 9.37 -4.76
C GLY A 126 -26.19 8.67 -4.44
N LYS A 127 -26.99 8.26 -5.45
CA LYS A 127 -28.21 7.50 -5.22
C LYS A 127 -27.89 6.03 -4.95
N PRO A 128 -28.46 5.41 -3.90
CA PRO A 128 -28.19 4.02 -3.58
C PRO A 128 -28.73 3.08 -4.67
N VAL A 129 -27.96 2.06 -5.01
CA VAL A 129 -28.34 0.99 -5.94
C VAL A 129 -28.58 -0.29 -5.17
N TRP A 130 -27.59 -0.74 -4.42
CA TRP A 130 -27.70 -1.90 -3.52
C TRP A 130 -26.70 -1.78 -2.37
N GLN A 131 -26.94 -2.57 -1.31
CA GLN A 131 -26.03 -2.71 -0.18
C GLN A 131 -26.02 -4.15 0.32
N ARG A 132 -24.86 -4.58 0.83
CA ARG A 132 -24.68 -5.87 1.50
C ARG A 132 -24.07 -5.62 2.88
N LYS A 133 -24.61 -6.30 3.88
CA LYS A 133 -24.14 -6.23 5.26
C LYS A 133 -23.75 -7.63 5.73
N TRP A 134 -22.75 -7.68 6.58
CA TRP A 134 -22.34 -8.90 7.28
C TRP A 134 -21.87 -8.56 8.69
N LEU A 135 -21.88 -9.55 9.57
CA LEU A 135 -21.23 -9.41 10.86
C LEU A 135 -19.72 -9.43 10.65
N ALA A 136 -19.06 -8.35 11.04
CA ALA A 136 -17.61 -8.28 11.05
C ALA A 136 -17.13 -8.66 12.45
N PRO A 137 -16.57 -9.85 12.64
CA PRO A 137 -16.09 -10.28 13.96
C PRO A 137 -14.85 -9.47 14.39
N ASN A 138 -14.13 -8.90 13.43
CA ASN A 138 -12.97 -8.04 13.66
C ASN A 138 -12.63 -7.31 12.36
N PRO A 139 -12.46 -5.98 12.36
CA PRO A 139 -12.05 -5.22 11.18
C PRO A 139 -10.58 -5.44 10.77
N ASP A 140 -9.90 -6.44 11.31
CA ASP A 140 -8.49 -6.75 11.01
C ASP A 140 -8.29 -7.37 9.59
N ILE A 141 -9.12 -6.97 8.63
CA ILE A 141 -8.93 -7.34 7.22
C ILE A 141 -7.80 -6.48 6.67
N LYS A 142 -6.59 -6.99 6.78
CA LYS A 142 -5.41 -6.31 6.26
C LYS A 142 -5.28 -6.61 4.77
N ASN A 143 -5.13 -5.55 3.99
CA ASN A 143 -4.66 -5.62 2.61
C ASN A 143 -5.59 -6.30 1.58
N CYS A 144 -6.87 -6.43 1.85
CA CYS A 144 -7.82 -6.83 0.81
C CYS A 144 -7.96 -5.70 -0.21
N ARG A 145 -7.85 -6.02 -1.48
CA ARG A 145 -8.18 -5.10 -2.57
C ARG A 145 -9.52 -5.48 -3.17
N THR A 146 -10.22 -4.47 -3.63
CA THR A 146 -11.38 -4.63 -4.48
C THR A 146 -10.94 -4.42 -5.92
N TYR A 147 -11.32 -5.30 -6.82
CA TYR A 147 -11.00 -5.21 -8.24
C TYR A 147 -12.27 -5.13 -9.07
N LEU A 148 -12.22 -4.36 -10.13
CA LEU A 148 -13.18 -4.42 -11.23
C LEU A 148 -12.58 -5.25 -12.36
N HIS A 149 -13.33 -6.23 -12.83
CA HIS A 149 -12.93 -7.03 -13.98
C HIS A 149 -14.15 -7.40 -14.83
N GLN A 150 -14.18 -6.94 -16.08
CA GLN A 150 -15.26 -7.22 -17.04
C GLN A 150 -16.67 -6.98 -16.48
N GLY A 151 -16.90 -5.83 -15.83
CA GLY A 151 -18.18 -5.45 -15.26
C GLY A 151 -18.56 -6.14 -13.95
N ARG A 152 -17.64 -6.87 -13.32
CA ARG A 152 -17.85 -7.54 -12.02
C ARG A 152 -16.96 -6.94 -10.97
N LEU A 153 -17.44 -6.98 -9.75
CA LEU A 153 -16.68 -6.66 -8.56
C LEU A 153 -16.05 -7.95 -8.01
N LEU A 154 -14.75 -7.96 -7.81
CA LEU A 154 -14.06 -9.03 -7.08
C LEU A 154 -13.67 -8.49 -5.72
N VAL A 155 -14.15 -9.13 -4.67
CA VAL A 155 -13.93 -8.68 -3.29
C VAL A 155 -13.79 -9.88 -2.34
N SER A 156 -12.94 -9.73 -1.33
CA SER A 156 -12.81 -10.72 -0.27
C SER A 156 -13.78 -10.39 0.87
N LEU A 157 -14.66 -11.32 1.19
CA LEU A 157 -15.64 -11.21 2.27
C LEU A 157 -15.46 -12.34 3.28
N PRO A 158 -15.86 -12.13 4.56
CA PRO A 158 -15.80 -13.18 5.56
C PRO A 158 -16.73 -14.36 5.20
N SER A 159 -16.23 -15.55 5.46
CA SER A 159 -16.95 -16.81 5.33
C SER A 159 -17.62 -17.17 6.66
N GLU A 160 -18.61 -18.04 6.60
CA GLU A 160 -19.20 -18.63 7.82
C GLU A 160 -18.22 -19.60 8.53
N LYS A 161 -17.17 -20.05 7.83
CA LYS A 161 -16.19 -20.97 8.40
C LYS A 161 -15.17 -20.22 9.24
N ILE A 162 -14.94 -20.71 10.45
CA ILE A 162 -14.01 -20.12 11.41
C ILE A 162 -12.60 -20.65 11.13
N ALA A 163 -11.66 -19.72 10.96
CA ALA A 163 -10.24 -19.98 10.78
C ALA A 163 -9.49 -20.06 12.11
N VAL A 164 -9.88 -19.23 13.06
CA VAL A 164 -9.33 -19.18 14.42
C VAL A 164 -10.48 -19.19 15.39
N GLU A 165 -10.49 -20.13 16.30
CA GLU A 165 -11.49 -20.19 17.38
C GLU A 165 -11.23 -19.07 18.40
N GLU A 166 -12.30 -18.65 19.04
CA GLU A 166 -12.24 -17.66 20.13
C GLU A 166 -11.40 -18.18 21.30
N ASN A 167 -10.64 -17.29 21.90
CA ASN A 167 -9.90 -17.54 23.12
C ASN A 167 -9.82 -16.27 23.99
N GLU A 168 -9.27 -16.38 25.19
CA GLU A 168 -9.18 -15.26 26.16
C GLU A 168 -8.50 -13.98 25.60
N LYS A 169 -7.73 -14.09 24.53
CA LYS A 169 -6.95 -12.97 23.98
C LYS A 169 -7.48 -12.46 22.64
N HIS A 170 -8.24 -13.28 21.92
CA HIS A 170 -8.66 -12.97 20.55
C HIS A 170 -10.07 -13.48 20.29
N PRO A 171 -10.91 -12.70 19.59
CA PRO A 171 -12.21 -13.18 19.09
C PRO A 171 -12.00 -14.24 18.01
N ALA A 172 -13.06 -14.99 17.74
CA ALA A 172 -13.08 -15.90 16.60
C ALA A 172 -12.80 -15.13 15.29
N LEU A 173 -11.96 -15.69 14.43
CA LEU A 173 -11.65 -15.10 13.12
C LEU A 173 -12.15 -16.01 12.01
N PRO A 174 -12.97 -15.52 11.07
CA PRO A 174 -13.44 -16.31 9.95
C PRO A 174 -12.33 -16.53 8.92
N PHE A 175 -12.51 -17.55 8.09
CA PHE A 175 -11.89 -17.56 6.78
C PHE A 175 -12.52 -16.48 5.89
N TYR A 176 -11.83 -16.11 4.83
CA TYR A 176 -12.30 -15.19 3.80
C TYR A 176 -12.42 -15.92 2.48
N GLN A 177 -13.39 -15.54 1.69
CA GLN A 177 -13.60 -16.06 0.34
C GLN A 177 -13.69 -14.90 -0.64
N ILE A 178 -13.23 -15.14 -1.86
CA ILE A 178 -13.36 -14.15 -2.92
C ILE A 178 -14.73 -14.33 -3.55
N HIS A 179 -15.49 -13.24 -3.60
CA HIS A 179 -16.79 -13.13 -4.24
C HIS A 179 -16.62 -12.39 -5.56
N SER A 180 -17.27 -12.89 -6.60
CA SER A 180 -17.54 -12.11 -7.80
C SER A 180 -18.98 -11.63 -7.74
N ILE A 181 -19.15 -10.32 -7.74
CA ILE A 181 -20.45 -9.68 -7.52
C ILE A 181 -20.84 -8.93 -8.79
N ASP A 182 -22.08 -9.12 -9.20
CA ASP A 182 -22.71 -8.36 -10.26
C ASP A 182 -22.93 -6.91 -9.79
N LEU A 183 -22.46 -5.95 -10.55
CA LEU A 183 -22.49 -4.53 -10.15
C LEU A 183 -23.89 -3.91 -10.17
N GLU A 184 -24.81 -4.44 -10.99
CA GLU A 184 -26.14 -3.88 -11.09
C GLU A 184 -27.05 -4.37 -9.97
N THR A 185 -26.86 -5.63 -9.55
CA THR A 185 -27.76 -6.29 -8.59
C THR A 185 -27.17 -6.49 -7.21
N GLY A 186 -25.85 -6.42 -7.07
CA GLY A 186 -25.14 -6.74 -5.83
C GLY A 186 -25.14 -8.23 -5.47
N LYS A 187 -25.60 -9.11 -6.38
CA LYS A 187 -25.66 -10.55 -6.15
C LYS A 187 -24.34 -11.23 -6.52
N ASP A 188 -24.02 -12.31 -5.80
CA ASP A 188 -22.88 -13.14 -6.17
C ASP A 188 -23.14 -13.84 -7.51
N LEU A 189 -22.23 -13.67 -8.43
CA LEU A 189 -22.10 -14.48 -9.64
C LEU A 189 -21.45 -15.82 -9.30
N TRP A 190 -20.46 -15.78 -8.43
CA TRP A 190 -19.83 -16.94 -7.81
C TRP A 190 -19.10 -16.57 -6.51
N ILE A 191 -18.88 -17.56 -5.67
CA ILE A 191 -18.05 -17.49 -4.45
C ILE A 191 -16.97 -18.53 -4.62
N SER A 192 -15.70 -18.13 -4.47
CA SER A 192 -14.57 -19.04 -4.56
C SER A 192 -14.65 -20.13 -3.49
N PRO A 193 -14.46 -21.42 -3.84
CA PRO A 193 -14.39 -22.49 -2.85
C PRO A 193 -13.09 -22.44 -2.04
N VAL A 194 -12.10 -21.61 -2.46
CA VAL A 194 -10.82 -21.47 -1.77
C VAL A 194 -10.99 -20.58 -0.55
N LEU A 195 -10.66 -21.13 0.60
CA LEU A 195 -10.67 -20.40 1.87
C LEU A 195 -9.33 -19.69 2.04
N LEU A 196 -9.38 -18.40 2.23
CA LEU A 196 -8.24 -17.54 2.47
C LEU A 196 -8.19 -17.13 3.95
N HIS A 197 -7.01 -16.86 4.43
CA HIS A 197 -6.83 -16.34 5.77
C HIS A 197 -7.04 -14.81 5.79
N HIS A 198 -7.41 -14.24 6.95
CA HIS A 198 -7.40 -12.79 7.13
C HIS A 198 -6.00 -12.25 6.80
N GLY A 199 -5.93 -11.15 6.11
CA GLY A 199 -4.66 -10.59 5.65
C GLY A 199 -4.04 -11.28 4.43
N THR A 200 -4.68 -12.29 3.86
CA THR A 200 -4.27 -12.84 2.56
C THR A 200 -4.60 -11.85 1.46
N GLN A 201 -3.58 -11.48 0.72
CA GLN A 201 -3.76 -10.65 -0.46
C GLN A 201 -4.04 -11.51 -1.68
N TYR A 202 -4.81 -10.96 -2.58
CA TYR A 202 -4.95 -11.47 -3.93
C TYR A 202 -4.77 -10.33 -4.92
N SER A 203 -4.40 -10.69 -6.15
CA SER A 203 -4.20 -9.74 -7.23
C SER A 203 -4.62 -10.36 -8.56
N LEU A 204 -4.76 -9.54 -9.57
CA LEU A 204 -4.86 -10.03 -10.95
C LEU A 204 -3.44 -10.18 -11.52
N GLY A 205 -3.25 -11.20 -12.34
CA GLY A 205 -1.99 -11.48 -13.03
C GLY A 205 -2.23 -12.25 -14.32
N GLU A 206 -1.22 -12.29 -15.18
CA GLU A 206 -1.27 -13.03 -16.44
C GLU A 206 -0.56 -14.38 -16.31
N TRP A 207 -1.23 -15.45 -16.68
CA TRP A 207 -0.70 -16.80 -16.72
C TRP A 207 -1.15 -17.54 -17.98
N LYS A 208 -0.19 -17.95 -18.81
CA LYS A 208 -0.47 -18.62 -20.10
C LYS A 208 -1.51 -17.85 -20.94
N ASP A 209 -1.27 -16.58 -21.14
CA ASP A 209 -2.10 -15.65 -21.92
C ASP A 209 -3.55 -15.50 -21.41
N LYS A 210 -3.77 -15.80 -20.14
CA LYS A 210 -5.07 -15.63 -19.47
C LYS A 210 -4.91 -14.78 -18.22
N THR A 211 -5.80 -13.85 -18.04
CA THR A 211 -5.91 -13.15 -16.75
C THR A 211 -6.45 -14.11 -15.70
N VAL A 212 -5.73 -14.25 -14.62
CA VAL A 212 -6.07 -15.09 -13.47
C VAL A 212 -6.03 -14.29 -12.19
N MET A 213 -6.72 -14.77 -11.19
CA MET A 213 -6.55 -14.25 -9.84
C MET A 213 -5.46 -15.03 -9.13
N VAL A 214 -4.53 -14.29 -8.55
CA VAL A 214 -3.36 -14.83 -7.86
C VAL A 214 -3.56 -14.64 -6.37
N ALA A 215 -3.63 -15.72 -5.63
CA ALA A 215 -3.81 -15.69 -4.18
C ALA A 215 -2.78 -16.58 -3.48
N SER A 216 -2.54 -16.29 -2.20
CA SER A 216 -1.71 -17.17 -1.38
C SER A 216 -2.29 -17.35 0.01
N MET A 217 -2.12 -18.51 0.57
CA MET A 217 -2.30 -18.77 1.99
C MET A 217 -0.93 -18.98 2.60
N ILE A 218 -0.45 -17.98 3.32
CA ILE A 218 0.84 -17.99 4.00
C ILE A 218 0.58 -18.23 5.47
N ASP A 219 1.26 -19.22 6.03
CA ASP A 219 1.18 -19.54 7.45
C ASP A 219 1.73 -18.36 8.27
N LEU A 220 0.85 -17.68 8.96
CA LEU A 220 1.22 -16.72 9.97
C LEU A 220 1.63 -17.50 11.21
N SER A 221 2.92 -17.71 11.40
CA SER A 221 3.50 -18.47 12.52
C SER A 221 3.00 -18.02 13.91
N HIS A 222 2.41 -16.84 14.00
CA HIS A 222 1.82 -16.29 15.21
C HIS A 222 0.48 -16.95 15.60
N TRP A 223 -0.21 -17.58 14.64
CA TRP A 223 -1.57 -18.08 14.81
C TRP A 223 -1.67 -19.60 14.83
N LYS A 224 -0.54 -20.32 14.81
CA LYS A 224 -0.47 -21.80 14.85
C LYS A 224 -1.31 -22.52 13.78
N PHE A 225 -1.44 -21.90 12.58
CA PHE A 225 -2.10 -22.58 11.48
C PHE A 225 -1.25 -23.76 10.99
N LYS A 226 -1.83 -24.93 11.06
CA LYS A 226 -1.20 -26.17 10.55
C LYS A 226 -1.42 -26.38 9.04
N GLN A 227 -2.15 -25.52 8.39
CA GLN A 227 -2.39 -25.60 6.94
C GLN A 227 -1.16 -25.07 6.22
N GLY A 228 -0.53 -25.89 5.42
CA GLY A 228 0.71 -25.57 4.70
C GLY A 228 0.59 -24.29 3.85
N ARG A 229 1.72 -23.75 3.44
CA ARG A 229 1.80 -22.58 2.57
C ARG A 229 1.43 -22.96 1.16
N LYS A 230 0.36 -22.36 0.65
CA LYS A 230 -0.15 -22.64 -0.69
C LYS A 230 -0.29 -21.36 -1.49
N GLY A 231 0.08 -21.45 -2.77
CA GLY A 231 -0.30 -20.47 -3.78
C GLY A 231 -1.44 -21.03 -4.62
N TYR A 232 -2.25 -20.11 -5.13
CA TYR A 232 -3.42 -20.42 -5.94
C TYR A 232 -3.45 -19.54 -7.18
N LEU A 233 -3.70 -20.15 -8.32
CA LEU A 233 -4.18 -19.47 -9.51
C LEU A 233 -5.67 -19.79 -9.64
N LEU A 234 -6.52 -18.76 -9.59
CA LEU A 234 -7.96 -18.95 -9.59
C LEU A 234 -8.56 -18.45 -10.91
N SER A 235 -9.55 -19.17 -11.37
CA SER A 235 -10.35 -18.82 -12.54
C SER A 235 -11.23 -17.60 -12.24
N LEU A 236 -11.20 -16.61 -13.10
CA LEU A 236 -12.12 -15.47 -13.03
C LEU A 236 -13.54 -15.83 -13.47
N ALA A 237 -13.73 -16.96 -14.13
CA ALA A 237 -15.05 -17.40 -14.59
C ALA A 237 -15.93 -17.92 -13.44
N ASP A 238 -15.33 -18.67 -12.50
CA ASP A 238 -16.07 -19.39 -11.47
C ASP A 238 -15.37 -19.44 -10.09
N GLY A 239 -14.25 -18.75 -9.93
CA GLY A 239 -13.51 -18.67 -8.67
C GLY A 239 -12.80 -19.95 -8.24
N LYS A 240 -12.81 -21.00 -9.07
CA LYS A 240 -12.16 -22.27 -8.74
C LYS A 240 -10.65 -22.19 -8.95
N SER A 241 -9.92 -23.02 -8.20
CA SER A 241 -8.49 -23.15 -8.41
C SER A 241 -8.21 -23.83 -9.76
N ILE A 242 -7.50 -23.11 -10.63
CA ILE A 242 -6.88 -23.67 -11.84
C ILE A 242 -5.64 -24.47 -11.43
N LEU A 243 -4.90 -23.95 -10.47
CA LEU A 243 -3.66 -24.56 -9.98
C LEU A 243 -3.46 -24.23 -8.52
N THR A 244 -3.03 -25.22 -7.76
CA THR A 244 -2.60 -25.08 -6.36
C THR A 244 -1.18 -25.60 -6.25
N PHE A 245 -0.29 -24.85 -5.63
CA PHE A 245 1.13 -25.17 -5.54
C PHE A 245 1.69 -24.83 -4.15
N ASP A 246 2.81 -25.47 -3.81
CA ASP A 246 3.49 -25.23 -2.55
C ASP A 246 4.35 -23.95 -2.61
N LEU A 247 4.36 -23.22 -1.51
CA LEU A 247 5.19 -22.03 -1.34
C LEU A 247 6.26 -22.26 -0.27
N PRO A 248 7.47 -21.70 -0.45
CA PRO A 248 8.49 -21.70 0.59
C PRO A 248 8.04 -20.86 1.80
N PRO A 249 8.78 -20.92 2.93
CA PRO A 249 8.59 -19.99 4.03
C PRO A 249 8.65 -18.53 3.55
N ALA A 250 7.59 -17.78 3.77
CA ALA A 250 7.44 -16.46 3.22
C ALA A 250 6.99 -15.46 4.30
N ILE A 251 7.26 -14.18 4.05
CA ILE A 251 6.77 -13.08 4.86
C ILE A 251 5.30 -12.87 4.47
N PRO A 252 4.37 -12.91 5.44
CA PRO A 252 2.98 -12.56 5.19
C PRO A 252 2.83 -11.07 4.86
N HIS A 253 1.69 -10.69 4.34
CA HIS A 253 1.28 -9.31 4.07
C HIS A 253 1.88 -8.66 2.82
N GLN A 254 2.34 -9.43 1.85
CA GLN A 254 2.76 -8.88 0.57
C GLN A 254 1.74 -9.18 -0.53
N LYS A 255 1.62 -8.23 -1.45
CA LYS A 255 0.80 -8.42 -2.65
C LYS A 255 1.36 -9.57 -3.46
N ASN A 256 0.48 -10.47 -3.86
CA ASN A 256 0.86 -11.57 -4.74
C ASN A 256 1.11 -11.06 -6.16
N HIS A 257 2.21 -11.48 -6.74
CA HIS A 257 2.57 -11.11 -8.11
C HIS A 257 2.90 -12.36 -8.93
N LEU A 258 2.48 -12.35 -10.17
CA LEU A 258 3.09 -13.18 -11.22
C LEU A 258 4.06 -12.31 -12.01
N LEU A 259 5.27 -12.79 -12.15
CA LEU A 259 6.31 -12.19 -12.96
C LEU A 259 6.78 -13.23 -13.97
N GLN A 260 6.53 -12.99 -15.25
CA GLN A 260 6.79 -13.97 -16.32
C GLN A 260 6.18 -15.35 -16.03
N GLY A 261 4.94 -15.37 -15.53
CA GLY A 261 4.23 -16.62 -15.18
C GLY A 261 4.73 -17.31 -13.90
N LYS A 262 5.74 -16.76 -13.21
CA LYS A 262 6.25 -17.28 -11.93
C LYS A 262 5.70 -16.49 -10.76
N PHE A 263 5.42 -17.18 -9.67
CA PHE A 263 4.89 -16.54 -8.45
C PHE A 263 6.04 -15.93 -7.63
N LEU A 264 5.95 -14.63 -7.38
CA LEU A 264 6.95 -13.92 -6.58
C LEU A 264 6.66 -14.07 -5.08
N VAL A 265 7.65 -14.51 -4.35
CA VAL A 265 7.61 -14.68 -2.89
C VAL A 265 8.73 -13.88 -2.26
N THR A 266 8.45 -13.26 -1.13
CA THR A 266 9.49 -12.79 -0.22
C THR A 266 9.75 -13.88 0.80
N ALA A 267 10.76 -14.68 0.56
CA ALA A 267 11.15 -15.76 1.44
C ALA A 267 11.91 -15.22 2.66
N ASN A 268 11.60 -15.76 3.82
CA ASN A 268 12.29 -15.46 5.07
C ASN A 268 12.92 -16.74 5.60
N ALA A 269 14.15 -17.00 5.20
CA ALA A 269 14.96 -18.00 5.85
C ALA A 269 15.68 -17.38 7.04
N ARG A 270 15.80 -18.10 8.15
CA ARG A 270 16.24 -17.64 9.49
C ARG A 270 17.44 -16.68 9.57
N LYS A 271 18.15 -16.46 8.48
CA LYS A 271 19.34 -15.59 8.41
C LYS A 271 19.36 -14.65 7.20
N GLU A 272 18.45 -14.79 6.27
CA GLU A 272 18.52 -14.09 5.00
C GLU A 272 17.11 -13.96 4.40
N THR A 273 16.72 -12.75 4.00
CA THR A 273 15.48 -12.52 3.28
C THR A 273 15.80 -12.38 1.79
N LYS A 274 15.06 -13.09 0.94
CA LYS A 274 15.27 -13.10 -0.51
C LYS A 274 13.94 -13.00 -1.24
N PHE A 275 13.98 -12.44 -2.43
CA PHE A 275 12.90 -12.65 -3.40
C PHE A 275 13.13 -13.98 -4.11
N GLN A 276 12.08 -14.76 -4.26
CA GLN A 276 12.11 -16.03 -4.96
C GLN A 276 11.00 -16.09 -6.00
N LEU A 277 11.32 -16.59 -7.18
CA LEU A 277 10.35 -16.94 -8.20
C LEU A 277 10.04 -18.43 -8.12
N VAL A 278 8.79 -18.75 -7.85
CA VAL A 278 8.29 -20.12 -7.76
C VAL A 278 7.51 -20.45 -9.02
N ASP A 279 7.83 -21.54 -9.65
CA ASP A 279 7.06 -22.10 -10.76
C ASP A 279 5.78 -22.71 -10.23
N PRO A 280 4.59 -22.23 -10.62
CA PRO A 280 3.34 -22.77 -10.11
C PRO A 280 3.08 -24.22 -10.50
N GLU A 281 3.58 -24.69 -11.64
CA GLU A 281 3.32 -26.05 -12.11
C GLU A 281 4.18 -27.09 -11.39
N SER A 282 5.42 -26.76 -11.09
CA SER A 282 6.36 -27.70 -10.44
C SER A 282 6.56 -27.44 -8.94
N SER A 283 6.05 -26.31 -8.42
CA SER A 283 6.33 -25.81 -7.06
C SER A 283 7.83 -25.59 -6.79
N LYS A 284 8.66 -25.47 -7.81
CA LYS A 284 10.11 -25.30 -7.66
C LYS A 284 10.49 -23.83 -7.69
N ILE A 285 11.46 -23.47 -6.88
CA ILE A 285 12.12 -22.16 -6.97
C ILE A 285 12.97 -22.15 -8.23
N THR A 286 12.73 -21.20 -9.12
CA THR A 286 13.43 -21.06 -10.41
C THR A 286 14.46 -19.95 -10.42
N ALA A 287 14.32 -18.96 -9.51
CA ALA A 287 15.30 -17.89 -9.33
C ALA A 287 15.23 -17.33 -7.90
N GLU A 288 16.36 -16.81 -7.43
CA GLU A 288 16.48 -16.14 -6.14
C GLU A 288 17.27 -14.84 -6.28
N PHE A 289 16.82 -13.80 -5.57
CA PHE A 289 17.43 -12.49 -5.60
C PHE A 289 17.62 -11.97 -4.18
N ALA A 290 18.87 -11.72 -3.80
CA ALA A 290 19.19 -11.04 -2.55
C ALA A 290 18.86 -9.55 -2.69
N PHE A 291 18.34 -8.92 -1.62
CA PHE A 291 18.12 -7.48 -1.60
C PHE A 291 18.77 -6.77 -0.40
N GLU A 292 19.58 -7.49 0.36
CA GLU A 292 20.24 -6.95 1.54
C GLU A 292 21.34 -5.96 1.18
N LYS A 293 22.08 -6.27 0.13
CA LYS A 293 23.14 -5.42 -0.41
C LYS A 293 22.96 -5.28 -1.91
N PRO A 294 22.74 -4.05 -2.42
CA PRO A 294 22.62 -3.81 -3.85
C PRO A 294 23.98 -3.89 -4.55
N ASP A 295 23.96 -4.15 -5.86
CA ASP A 295 25.17 -4.00 -6.69
C ASP A 295 25.60 -2.54 -6.81
N ARG A 296 24.64 -1.61 -6.82
CA ARG A 296 24.85 -0.17 -6.81
C ARG A 296 23.94 0.50 -5.81
N TYR A 297 24.47 1.52 -5.15
CA TYR A 297 23.73 2.35 -4.22
C TYR A 297 23.92 3.83 -4.53
N PHE A 298 22.84 4.59 -4.53
CA PHE A 298 22.85 6.03 -4.69
C PHE A 298 22.39 6.70 -3.40
N GLY A 299 23.32 7.38 -2.74
CA GLY A 299 23.08 8.17 -1.55
C GLY A 299 22.83 9.64 -1.90
N TRP A 300 22.05 10.33 -1.08
CA TRP A 300 21.83 11.77 -1.18
C TRP A 300 22.93 12.52 -0.45
N ASN A 301 23.71 13.34 -1.16
CA ASN A 301 24.80 14.11 -0.59
C ASN A 301 24.39 15.52 -0.10
N GLY A 302 23.09 15.83 -0.09
CA GLY A 302 22.54 17.15 0.24
C GLY A 302 22.22 18.01 -0.98
N LYS A 303 22.71 17.62 -2.17
CA LYS A 303 22.52 18.39 -3.41
C LYS A 303 22.04 17.50 -4.56
N GLU A 304 22.61 16.32 -4.68
CA GLU A 304 22.31 15.38 -5.77
C GLU A 304 22.53 13.94 -5.28
N TYR A 305 22.01 12.99 -6.02
CA TYR A 305 22.32 11.58 -5.83
C TYR A 305 23.68 11.26 -6.45
N ALA A 306 24.52 10.57 -5.69
CA ALA A 306 25.80 10.08 -6.14
C ALA A 306 25.98 8.61 -5.75
N GLU A 307 26.73 7.87 -6.54
CA GLU A 307 27.09 6.50 -6.20
C GLU A 307 27.94 6.50 -4.92
N ALA A 308 27.55 5.67 -3.97
CA ALA A 308 28.15 5.59 -2.64
C ALA A 308 28.21 4.14 -2.16
N ASP A 309 29.03 3.91 -1.15
CA ASP A 309 29.03 2.63 -0.45
C ASP A 309 27.70 2.45 0.29
N PHE A 310 27.08 1.28 0.10
CA PHE A 310 25.88 0.95 0.84
C PHE A 310 26.22 0.69 2.32
N VAL A 311 25.87 1.63 3.16
CA VAL A 311 25.92 1.48 4.61
C VAL A 311 24.49 1.47 5.12
N PRO A 312 23.96 0.33 5.58
CA PRO A 312 22.59 0.27 6.07
C PRO A 312 22.44 1.15 7.30
N GLU A 313 21.78 2.28 7.12
CA GLU A 313 21.43 3.17 8.21
C GLU A 313 20.04 2.75 8.72
N TYR A 314 20.02 2.10 9.87
CA TYR A 314 18.77 1.65 10.47
C TYR A 314 17.99 2.84 11.05
N ILE A 315 16.87 3.15 10.47
CA ILE A 315 15.93 4.16 10.99
C ILE A 315 15.36 3.70 12.32
N ASP A 316 15.08 2.41 12.43
CA ASP A 316 14.67 1.80 13.70
C ASP A 316 15.90 1.31 14.49
N ARG A 317 16.32 2.12 15.44
CA ARG A 317 17.45 1.82 16.33
C ARG A 317 17.25 0.54 17.17
N THR A 318 16.02 0.07 17.32
CA THR A 318 15.73 -1.19 18.02
C THR A 318 16.04 -2.41 17.17
N LEU A 319 16.12 -2.25 15.87
CA LEU A 319 16.46 -3.31 14.92
C LEU A 319 17.97 -3.47 14.71
N LYS A 320 18.79 -2.59 15.29
CA LYS A 320 20.25 -2.68 15.20
C LYS A 320 20.75 -4.08 15.53
N GLY A 321 21.13 -4.85 14.52
CA GLY A 321 21.70 -6.19 14.66
C GLY A 321 20.73 -7.28 15.12
N LYS A 322 19.42 -7.00 15.23
CA LYS A 322 18.40 -7.96 15.71
C LYS A 322 17.33 -8.34 14.70
N GLY A 323 17.19 -7.61 13.62
CA GLY A 323 16.18 -7.86 12.59
C GLY A 323 16.83 -8.09 11.23
N GLN A 324 16.22 -8.93 10.43
CA GLN A 324 16.59 -9.02 9.02
C GLN A 324 15.90 -7.91 8.25
N PRO A 325 16.58 -7.31 7.27
CA PRO A 325 15.95 -6.36 6.39
C PRO A 325 14.74 -7.00 5.73
N THR A 326 13.60 -6.35 5.83
CA THR A 326 12.37 -6.82 5.21
C THR A 326 11.84 -5.77 4.25
N PRO A 327 11.41 -6.15 3.04
CA PRO A 327 10.69 -5.23 2.18
C PRO A 327 9.31 -4.99 2.79
N SER A 328 8.89 -3.73 2.84
CA SER A 328 7.56 -3.38 3.33
C SER A 328 6.51 -3.49 2.24
N THR A 329 6.85 -3.11 1.04
CA THR A 329 6.02 -3.20 -0.16
C THR A 329 6.85 -3.66 -1.34
N VAL A 330 6.26 -4.53 -2.14
CA VAL A 330 6.90 -5.06 -3.35
C VAL A 330 5.95 -4.88 -4.52
N HIS A 331 6.47 -4.44 -5.63
CA HIS A 331 5.74 -4.34 -6.88
C HIS A 331 6.57 -4.94 -7.99
N ALA A 332 6.02 -5.92 -8.68
CA ALA A 332 6.71 -6.59 -9.77
C ALA A 332 5.93 -6.46 -11.07
N PHE A 333 6.61 -6.07 -12.12
CA PHE A 333 6.07 -6.01 -13.47
C PHE A 333 7.19 -6.09 -14.50
N GLU A 334 6.86 -6.56 -15.69
CA GLU A 334 7.81 -6.84 -16.77
C GLU A 334 8.94 -7.77 -16.29
N GLU A 335 10.16 -7.30 -16.25
CA GLU A 335 11.34 -8.05 -15.80
C GLU A 335 11.97 -7.45 -14.54
N ARG A 336 11.19 -6.74 -13.73
CA ARG A 336 11.72 -5.99 -12.57
C ARG A 336 10.90 -6.18 -11.32
N ILE A 337 11.62 -6.15 -10.18
CA ILE A 337 11.04 -6.16 -8.83
C ILE A 337 11.43 -4.84 -8.18
N TYR A 338 10.44 -4.01 -7.87
CA TYR A 338 10.59 -2.78 -7.10
C TYR A 338 10.18 -3.04 -5.68
N PHE A 339 10.97 -2.54 -4.72
CA PHE A 339 10.69 -2.76 -3.31
C PHE A 339 11.13 -1.59 -2.45
N TRP A 340 10.47 -1.46 -1.32
CA TRP A 340 10.81 -0.49 -0.30
C TRP A 340 11.39 -1.22 0.90
N ARG A 341 12.55 -0.80 1.36
CA ARG A 341 13.16 -1.35 2.58
C ARG A 341 12.55 -0.70 3.81
N TYR A 342 11.99 -1.52 4.68
CA TYR A 342 11.36 -1.06 5.91
C TYR A 342 12.36 -0.49 6.91
N ASP A 343 13.55 -1.07 7.00
CA ASP A 343 14.58 -0.76 7.99
C ASP A 343 15.36 0.51 7.68
N SER A 344 15.59 0.83 6.42
CA SER A 344 16.38 1.99 5.99
C SER A 344 15.55 3.03 5.22
N GLY A 345 14.39 2.67 4.74
CA GLY A 345 13.56 3.53 3.89
C GLY A 345 14.06 3.66 2.46
N ASP A 346 15.05 2.85 2.05
CA ASP A 346 15.57 2.89 0.69
C ASP A 346 14.61 2.23 -0.30
N ILE A 347 14.61 2.72 -1.52
CA ILE A 347 13.87 2.15 -2.63
C ILE A 347 14.83 1.34 -3.49
N GLY A 348 14.47 0.08 -3.74
CA GLY A 348 15.27 -0.83 -4.55
C GLY A 348 14.57 -1.28 -5.83
N CYS A 349 15.39 -1.62 -6.83
CA CYS A 349 14.99 -2.27 -8.06
C CYS A 349 15.92 -3.44 -8.36
N ILE A 350 15.36 -4.59 -8.73
CA ILE A 350 16.10 -5.76 -9.20
C ILE A 350 15.64 -6.06 -10.63
N ASP A 351 16.59 -6.19 -11.53
CA ASP A 351 16.37 -6.74 -12.86
C ASP A 351 16.42 -8.26 -12.78
N VAL A 352 15.30 -8.91 -13.06
CA VAL A 352 15.17 -10.37 -12.90
C VAL A 352 15.99 -11.15 -13.94
N LYS A 353 16.21 -10.56 -15.11
CA LYS A 353 16.95 -11.20 -16.19
C LYS A 353 18.46 -11.25 -15.92
N THR A 354 18.98 -10.16 -15.37
CA THR A 354 20.42 -10.04 -15.10
C THR A 354 20.79 -10.35 -13.66
N GLY A 355 19.83 -10.33 -12.74
CA GLY A 355 20.04 -10.40 -11.29
C GLY A 355 20.62 -9.12 -10.68
N LYS A 356 20.90 -8.10 -11.49
CA LYS A 356 21.48 -6.84 -10.98
C LYS A 356 20.46 -6.04 -10.17
N SER A 357 20.98 -5.37 -9.15
CA SER A 357 20.17 -4.58 -8.23
C SER A 357 20.73 -3.17 -8.02
N VAL A 358 19.83 -2.24 -7.79
CA VAL A 358 20.14 -0.89 -7.39
C VAL A 358 19.28 -0.50 -6.20
N MET A 359 19.82 0.30 -5.30
CA MET A 359 19.04 0.99 -4.27
C MET A 359 19.33 2.49 -4.31
N VAL A 360 18.31 3.26 -4.00
CA VAL A 360 18.38 4.71 -3.90
C VAL A 360 17.92 5.11 -2.50
N GLU A 361 18.68 5.96 -1.84
CA GLU A 361 18.28 6.55 -0.58
C GLU A 361 17.01 7.38 -0.77
N ALA A 362 15.91 6.96 -0.17
CA ALA A 362 14.68 7.72 -0.23
C ALA A 362 14.68 8.82 0.83
N PRO A 363 14.36 10.07 0.45
CA PRO A 363 14.13 11.12 1.42
C PRO A 363 12.88 10.80 2.23
N ILE A 364 13.04 10.64 3.54
CA ILE A 364 11.97 10.30 4.45
C ILE A 364 11.92 11.24 5.64
N GLN A 365 10.71 11.40 6.17
CA GLN A 365 10.47 12.08 7.43
C GLN A 365 10.49 11.08 8.57
N VAL A 366 11.16 11.42 9.64
CA VAL A 366 11.27 10.58 10.82
C VAL A 366 10.91 11.37 12.08
N LEU A 367 10.13 10.76 12.94
CA LEU A 367 9.82 11.29 14.27
C LEU A 367 10.62 10.51 15.30
N ALA A 368 11.69 11.13 15.81
CA ALA A 368 12.54 10.55 16.84
C ALA A 368 12.45 11.38 18.13
N ASN A 369 12.17 10.73 19.26
CA ASN A 369 12.12 11.37 20.58
C ASN A 369 11.29 12.68 20.63
N LYS A 370 10.16 12.70 19.93
CA LYS A 370 9.24 13.84 19.78
C LYS A 370 9.77 15.00 18.90
N THR A 371 10.91 14.84 18.28
CA THR A 371 11.42 15.78 17.27
C THR A 371 11.29 15.17 15.88
N ILE A 372 11.07 16.02 14.88
CA ILE A 372 11.15 15.58 13.49
C ILE A 372 12.62 15.54 13.10
N TRP A 373 13.01 14.42 12.54
CA TRP A 373 14.30 14.24 11.91
C TRP A 373 14.08 13.81 10.46
N ASN A 374 14.84 14.36 9.54
CA ASN A 374 14.78 14.06 8.11
C ASN A 374 16.19 13.83 7.58
N LYS A 375 16.31 12.94 6.65
CA LYS A 375 17.56 12.70 5.93
C LYS A 375 17.88 13.82 4.93
N VAL A 376 16.86 14.55 4.49
CA VAL A 376 16.97 15.71 3.61
C VAL A 376 16.26 16.90 4.22
N ASP A 377 16.68 18.09 3.85
CA ASP A 377 16.18 19.34 4.44
C ASP A 377 14.78 19.69 3.89
N PHE A 378 13.78 18.96 4.37
CA PHE A 378 12.39 19.31 4.13
C PHE A 378 11.95 20.38 5.10
N GLN A 379 11.30 21.41 4.61
CA GLN A 379 10.69 22.43 5.48
C GLN A 379 9.41 21.88 6.10
N PHE A 380 9.52 21.26 7.26
CA PHE A 380 8.36 20.83 8.01
C PHE A 380 7.91 21.86 9.01
N THR A 381 6.62 22.09 9.07
CA THR A 381 6.03 22.92 10.12
C THR A 381 6.29 22.29 11.48
N LYS A 382 6.89 23.05 12.38
CA LYS A 382 7.00 22.67 13.79
C LYS A 382 5.61 22.42 14.37
N GLY A 383 5.46 21.35 15.10
CA GLY A 383 4.22 21.07 15.80
C GLY A 383 3.29 20.17 14.99
N ILE A 384 3.66 18.93 14.89
CA ILE A 384 2.85 17.86 14.37
C ILE A 384 1.78 17.53 15.40
N LEU A 385 0.88 18.46 15.57
CA LEU A 385 -0.38 18.22 16.26
C LEU A 385 -1.44 18.22 15.17
N ASN A 386 -1.96 17.06 14.91
CA ASN A 386 -3.23 17.03 14.23
C ASN A 386 -4.21 17.83 15.08
N SER A 387 -4.79 18.87 14.52
CA SER A 387 -5.69 19.81 15.19
C SER A 387 -6.94 19.16 15.82
N ARG A 388 -7.14 17.88 15.62
CA ARG A 388 -8.28 17.10 16.12
C ARG A 388 -7.86 15.89 16.94
N ASP A 389 -6.99 16.08 17.93
CA ASP A 389 -6.64 15.11 18.97
C ASP A 389 -5.80 13.89 18.58
N PHE A 390 -5.36 13.77 17.35
CA PHE A 390 -4.26 12.89 17.05
C PHE A 390 -2.98 13.49 17.62
N ASN A 391 -2.73 13.24 18.88
CA ASN A 391 -1.41 13.49 19.45
C ASN A 391 -0.45 12.48 18.85
N VAL A 392 0.17 12.85 17.74
CA VAL A 392 1.11 12.02 17.00
C VAL A 392 2.22 11.50 17.90
N ASN A 393 2.65 12.30 18.88
CA ASN A 393 3.65 11.86 19.85
C ASN A 393 3.16 10.68 20.72
N LYS A 394 1.89 10.66 21.09
CA LYS A 394 1.33 9.52 21.83
C LYS A 394 1.03 8.34 20.91
N ARG A 395 0.65 8.61 19.69
CA ARG A 395 0.36 7.58 18.70
C ARG A 395 1.64 6.96 18.14
N VAL A 396 2.65 7.75 17.87
CA VAL A 396 3.99 7.30 17.57
C VAL A 396 4.54 6.40 18.68
N GLY A 397 4.18 6.67 19.94
CA GLY A 397 4.49 5.81 21.06
C GLY A 397 3.60 4.57 21.21
N SER A 398 2.42 4.52 20.58
CA SER A 398 1.42 3.45 20.80
C SER A 398 1.28 2.44 19.65
N VAL A 399 1.77 2.76 18.47
CA VAL A 399 1.65 1.94 17.28
C VAL A 399 2.88 1.06 17.10
N ARG A 400 2.71 -0.24 16.95
CA ARG A 400 3.81 -1.22 16.91
C ARG A 400 4.93 -0.86 15.92
N GLY A 401 4.61 -0.34 14.76
CA GLY A 401 5.60 0.10 13.76
C GLY A 401 6.31 1.39 14.13
N ILE A 402 5.68 2.27 14.88
CA ILE A 402 6.18 3.59 15.28
C ILE A 402 6.79 3.54 16.69
N GLN A 403 6.34 2.63 17.54
CA GLN A 403 6.95 2.36 18.86
C GLN A 403 8.41 1.93 18.78
N ARG A 404 8.81 1.34 17.68
CA ARG A 404 10.12 0.70 17.52
C ARG A 404 11.25 1.64 17.17
N GLY A 405 11.00 2.89 16.89
CA GLY A 405 12.08 3.80 16.53
C GLY A 405 11.72 5.26 16.52
N GLY A 406 10.45 5.58 16.72
CA GLY A 406 9.97 6.96 16.73
C GLY A 406 9.98 7.62 15.35
N PHE A 407 9.95 6.83 14.28
CA PHE A 407 9.80 7.36 12.94
C PHE A 407 8.34 7.36 12.50
N GLY A 408 7.98 8.34 11.73
CA GLY A 408 6.76 8.34 10.95
C GLY A 408 6.76 7.09 10.08
N HIS A 409 5.60 6.49 9.90
CA HIS A 409 5.48 5.20 9.22
C HIS A 409 6.10 5.28 7.83
N THR A 410 7.16 4.55 7.61
CA THR A 410 7.84 4.49 6.31
C THR A 410 7.15 3.53 5.35
N ASN A 411 6.14 2.76 5.82
CA ASN A 411 5.38 1.89 4.95
C ASN A 411 4.65 2.71 3.90
N PRO A 412 5.01 2.56 2.65
CA PRO A 412 4.30 3.21 1.58
C PRO A 412 2.98 2.49 1.29
N ALA A 413 2.04 3.22 0.72
CA ALA A 413 0.90 2.66 0.01
C ALA A 413 1.37 1.76 -1.14
N TRP A 414 0.45 1.07 -1.80
CA TRP A 414 0.78 0.36 -3.03
C TRP A 414 1.14 1.37 -4.12
N PRO A 415 2.23 1.14 -4.86
CA PRO A 415 2.59 2.03 -5.94
C PRO A 415 1.64 1.88 -7.12
N ILE A 416 1.43 2.97 -7.82
CA ILE A 416 0.63 3.02 -9.05
C ILE A 416 1.57 3.31 -10.21
N ARG A 417 1.50 2.48 -11.22
CA ARG A 417 2.15 2.74 -12.51
C ARG A 417 1.23 3.61 -13.38
N HIS A 418 1.79 4.68 -13.91
CA HIS A 418 1.14 5.47 -14.93
C HIS A 418 2.19 5.88 -15.97
N GLU A 419 1.98 5.46 -17.21
CA GLU A 419 2.97 5.55 -18.28
C GLU A 419 4.32 4.92 -17.86
N ASP A 420 5.42 5.64 -18.06
CA ASP A 420 6.77 5.22 -17.74
C ASP A 420 7.21 5.63 -16.33
N LYS A 421 6.26 5.86 -15.42
CA LYS A 421 6.56 6.24 -14.05
C LYS A 421 5.82 5.38 -13.04
N LEU A 422 6.47 5.14 -11.91
CA LEU A 422 5.91 4.49 -10.74
C LEU A 422 5.76 5.54 -9.63
N TYR A 423 4.55 5.73 -9.16
CA TYR A 423 4.19 6.69 -8.11
C TYR A 423 3.97 5.96 -6.81
N TRP A 424 4.67 6.38 -5.78
CA TRP A 424 4.69 5.67 -4.51
C TRP A 424 4.48 6.63 -3.33
N GLN A 425 3.29 6.64 -2.75
CA GLN A 425 2.97 7.46 -1.60
C GLN A 425 3.55 6.83 -0.33
N GLY A 426 4.49 7.51 0.30
CA GLY A 426 5.00 7.13 1.61
C GLY A 426 4.07 7.57 2.74
N GLY A 427 3.90 6.75 3.75
CA GLY A 427 3.11 7.06 4.94
C GLY A 427 3.65 8.26 5.75
N ALA A 428 4.84 8.73 5.44
CA ALA A 428 5.48 9.87 6.05
C ALA A 428 5.35 11.17 5.25
N GLY A 429 4.38 11.29 4.35
CA GLY A 429 4.05 12.54 3.66
C GLY A 429 4.95 12.89 2.48
N VAL A 430 5.51 11.90 1.82
CA VAL A 430 6.31 12.08 0.62
C VAL A 430 5.75 11.22 -0.50
N LEU A 431 5.51 11.82 -1.66
CA LEU A 431 5.23 11.11 -2.89
C LEU A 431 6.55 10.91 -3.65
N TYR A 432 6.89 9.66 -3.92
CA TYR A 432 8.06 9.29 -4.72
C TYR A 432 7.62 8.97 -6.14
N VAL A 433 8.43 9.38 -7.10
CA VAL A 433 8.21 9.12 -8.51
C VAL A 433 9.47 8.49 -9.09
N ILE A 434 9.34 7.28 -9.61
CA ILE A 434 10.45 6.51 -10.17
C ILE A 434 10.29 6.46 -11.68
N ASP A 435 11.30 6.89 -12.40
CA ASP A 435 11.37 6.75 -13.86
C ASP A 435 11.68 5.29 -14.22
N LEU A 436 10.77 4.66 -14.93
CA LEU A 436 10.86 3.25 -15.32
C LEU A 436 11.69 3.03 -16.58
N THR A 437 11.98 4.09 -17.34
CA THR A 437 12.82 3.98 -18.54
C THR A 437 14.28 3.72 -18.19
N ASN A 438 14.74 4.28 -17.06
CA ASN A 438 16.10 4.09 -16.58
C ASN A 438 16.19 3.96 -15.04
N PRO A 439 15.58 2.94 -14.44
CA PRO A 439 15.48 2.82 -12.99
C PRO A 439 16.81 2.57 -12.28
N PHE A 440 17.88 2.30 -13.02
CA PHE A 440 19.23 2.09 -12.50
C PHE A 440 20.09 3.36 -12.58
N SER A 441 19.49 4.52 -12.87
CA SER A 441 20.14 5.82 -12.85
C SER A 441 20.00 6.50 -11.48
N PRO A 442 20.96 7.32 -11.05
CA PRO A 442 20.81 8.16 -9.88
C PRO A 442 19.65 9.15 -10.01
N ASP A 443 19.30 9.54 -11.25
CA ASP A 443 18.24 10.49 -11.55
C ASP A 443 16.86 9.83 -11.67
N ALA A 444 16.76 8.51 -11.47
CA ALA A 444 15.49 7.78 -11.59
C ALA A 444 14.47 8.18 -10.52
N LEU A 445 14.92 8.61 -9.35
CA LEU A 445 14.06 8.97 -8.23
C LEU A 445 13.88 10.49 -8.13
N SER A 446 12.64 10.90 -8.18
CA SER A 446 12.22 12.26 -7.79
C SER A 446 11.13 12.17 -6.72
N TRP A 447 10.86 13.27 -6.00
CA TRP A 447 9.87 13.27 -4.92
C TRP A 447 9.22 14.63 -4.70
N VAL A 448 8.06 14.59 -4.05
CA VAL A 448 7.33 15.79 -3.61
C VAL A 448 6.91 15.59 -2.16
N ALA A 449 7.26 16.54 -1.28
CA ALA A 449 6.72 16.56 0.07
C ALA A 449 5.24 16.98 0.01
N THR A 450 4.34 16.09 0.37
CA THR A 450 2.90 16.32 0.30
C THR A 450 2.34 16.80 1.63
N ASP A 451 2.91 16.35 2.74
CA ASP A 451 2.45 16.71 4.08
C ASP A 451 3.53 16.46 5.14
N SER A 452 3.29 16.87 6.38
CA SER A 452 4.14 16.52 7.50
C SER A 452 3.89 15.09 7.98
N VAL A 453 4.89 14.47 8.58
CA VAL A 453 4.78 13.10 9.13
C VAL A 453 3.60 12.93 10.10
N GLY A 454 3.17 14.00 10.74
CA GLY A 454 2.10 13.96 11.73
C GLY A 454 0.70 13.93 11.18
N THR A 455 0.54 14.45 9.99
CA THR A 455 -0.76 14.61 9.32
C THR A 455 -0.88 13.72 8.10
N SER A 456 0.24 13.23 7.60
CA SER A 456 0.32 12.47 6.36
C SER A 456 -0.13 11.03 6.48
N TRP A 457 -0.02 10.45 7.64
CA TRP A 457 -0.14 9.02 7.82
C TRP A 457 -1.35 8.40 7.13
N THR A 458 -1.10 7.83 5.98
CA THR A 458 -2.09 7.14 5.16
C THR A 458 -1.42 5.99 4.41
N PHE A 459 -2.19 4.95 4.16
CA PHE A 459 -1.85 3.88 3.22
C PHE A 459 -2.62 4.02 1.91
N GLY A 460 -3.29 5.15 1.72
CA GLY A 460 -4.04 5.45 0.50
C GLY A 460 -3.13 5.49 -0.72
N GLU A 461 -3.50 4.74 -1.73
CA GLU A 461 -2.81 4.78 -3.01
C GLU A 461 -3.03 6.13 -3.67
N PRO A 462 -2.01 6.69 -4.33
CA PRO A 462 -2.21 7.85 -5.18
C PRO A 462 -3.10 7.49 -6.36
N ALA A 463 -3.77 8.47 -6.94
CA ALA A 463 -4.47 8.33 -8.19
C ALA A 463 -3.90 9.32 -9.21
N ILE A 464 -3.77 8.92 -10.46
CA ILE A 464 -3.10 9.69 -11.49
C ILE A 464 -3.90 9.61 -12.79
N ASP A 465 -4.06 10.76 -13.42
CA ASP A 465 -4.51 10.87 -14.80
C ASP A 465 -3.83 12.06 -15.51
N ASN A 466 -4.26 12.38 -16.70
CA ASN A 466 -3.70 13.51 -17.47
C ASN A 466 -3.93 14.88 -16.81
N SER A 467 -4.84 14.99 -15.85
CA SER A 467 -5.15 16.25 -15.17
C SER A 467 -4.32 16.49 -13.91
N GLY A 468 -3.63 15.47 -13.40
CA GLY A 468 -2.76 15.61 -12.24
C GLY A 468 -2.56 14.34 -11.44
N ILE A 469 -1.86 14.50 -10.33
CA ILE A 469 -1.61 13.47 -9.33
C ILE A 469 -2.45 13.83 -8.10
N TYR A 470 -3.19 12.87 -7.59
CA TYR A 470 -4.06 13.03 -6.43
C TYR A 470 -3.56 12.13 -5.32
N VAL A 471 -3.28 12.73 -4.20
CA VAL A 471 -2.87 12.03 -2.98
C VAL A 471 -3.74 12.46 -1.82
N ARG A 472 -3.86 11.60 -0.84
CA ARG A 472 -4.46 12.00 0.42
C ARG A 472 -3.44 11.92 1.54
N SER A 473 -3.54 12.86 2.46
CA SER A 473 -3.04 12.66 3.81
C SER A 473 -4.17 12.06 4.67
N GLN A 474 -3.93 11.94 5.95
CA GLN A 474 -4.97 11.47 6.86
C GLN A 474 -6.23 12.33 6.80
N ARG A 475 -6.09 13.64 6.57
CA ARG A 475 -7.17 14.64 6.65
C ARG A 475 -7.24 15.63 5.49
N ASP A 476 -6.41 15.46 4.49
CA ASP A 476 -6.43 16.34 3.32
C ASP A 476 -6.47 15.51 2.05
N LEU A 477 -7.21 16.03 1.09
CA LEU A 477 -7.13 15.65 -0.32
C LEU A 477 -6.26 16.68 -1.03
N ILE A 478 -5.23 16.21 -1.73
CA ILE A 478 -4.20 17.07 -2.31
C ILE A 478 -4.10 16.76 -3.80
N ARG A 479 -4.13 17.79 -4.63
CA ARG A 479 -3.83 17.68 -6.06
C ARG A 479 -2.50 18.35 -6.35
N ILE A 480 -1.69 17.66 -7.13
CA ILE A 480 -0.36 18.09 -7.55
C ILE A 480 -0.37 18.18 -9.07
N THR A 481 0.22 19.23 -9.64
CA THR A 481 0.48 19.29 -11.09
C THR A 481 1.40 18.14 -11.49
N ARG A 482 1.22 17.71 -12.72
CA ARG A 482 2.07 16.66 -13.32
C ARG A 482 3.25 17.26 -14.08
#